data_0dacaf8bccb4c4b1b99db1bdae54dd15
#
_entry.id   0dacaf8bccb4c4b1b99db1bdae54dd15
#
_cell.length_a   1.000
_cell.length_b   1.000
_cell.length_c   1.000
_cell.angle_alpha   90.00
_cell.angle_beta   90.00
_cell.angle_gamma   90.00
#
_symmetry.space_group_name_H-M   'P 1'
#
loop_
_entity.id
_entity.type
_entity.pdbx_description
1 polymer ?
#
loop_
_entity_poly.entity_id
_entity_poly.type
_entity_poly.pdbx_seq_one_letter_code
_entity_poly.pdbx_strand_id
1 'polypeptide(L)' 'MKIIVNNEIQEYSGTINLTDLLVKNNIENPDMVAVQLNGEFVQIEEFSSTNLKDNDIIDFLFFMGGGLF' A
#
# COMPACT_ATOMS: atom_id res chain seq x y z
N MET A 1 8.72 13.14 -1.56
CA MET A 1 8.65 12.06 -0.56
C MET A 1 9.04 10.75 -1.22
N LYS A 2 9.93 10.03 -0.61
CA LYS A 2 10.41 8.75 -1.11
C LYS A 2 9.87 7.64 -0.23
N ILE A 3 9.28 6.62 -0.84
CA ILE A 3 8.81 5.43 -0.12
C ILE A 3 9.30 4.20 -0.87
N ILE A 4 9.28 3.07 -0.19
CA ILE A 4 9.70 1.80 -0.77
C ILE A 4 8.47 0.90 -0.85
N VAL A 5 8.10 0.52 -2.06
CA VAL A 5 6.90 -0.28 -2.30
C VAL A 5 7.32 -1.59 -2.93
N ASN A 6 7.11 -2.70 -2.23
CA ASN A 6 7.53 -4.03 -2.69
C ASN A 6 8.98 -4.00 -3.16
N ASN A 7 9.85 -3.41 -2.33
CA ASN A 7 11.29 -3.31 -2.55
C ASN A 7 11.69 -2.36 -3.68
N GLU A 8 10.78 -1.55 -4.18
CA GLU A 8 11.09 -0.58 -5.23
C GLU A 8 10.83 0.81 -4.72
N ILE A 9 11.73 1.72 -5.04
CA ILE A 9 11.61 3.11 -4.63
C ILE A 9 10.59 3.81 -5.51
N GLN A 10 9.65 4.49 -4.87
CA GLN A 10 8.69 5.36 -5.55
C GLN A 10 8.75 6.74 -4.93
N GLU A 11 8.64 7.76 -5.78
CA GLU A 11 8.69 9.13 -5.30
C GLU A 11 7.42 9.85 -5.66
N TYR A 12 6.90 10.62 -4.71
CA TYR A 12 5.67 11.38 -4.89
C TYR A 12 5.84 12.76 -4.30
N SER A 13 5.15 13.73 -4.89
CA SER A 13 5.09 15.08 -4.34
C SER A 13 3.99 15.15 -3.31
N GLY A 14 4.28 15.82 -2.21
CA GLY A 14 3.27 16.08 -1.20
C GLY A 14 2.92 14.85 -0.39
N THR A 15 1.85 14.98 0.38
CA THR A 15 1.40 13.94 1.30
C THR A 15 0.39 13.06 0.60
N ILE A 16 0.57 11.73 0.71
CA ILE A 16 -0.42 10.79 0.19
C ILE A 16 -0.76 9.81 1.30
N ASN A 17 -1.96 9.22 1.20
CA ASN A 17 -2.36 8.18 2.13
C ASN A 17 -2.33 6.83 1.42
N LEU A 18 -2.65 5.76 2.14
CA LEU A 18 -2.61 4.42 1.53
C LEU A 18 -3.64 4.26 0.44
N THR A 19 -4.81 4.88 0.55
CA THR A 19 -5.79 4.81 -0.53
C THR A 19 -5.21 5.41 -1.81
N ASP A 20 -4.54 6.57 -1.70
CA ASP A 20 -3.90 7.19 -2.85
C ASP A 20 -2.83 6.28 -3.45
N LEU A 21 -2.06 5.62 -2.57
CA LEU A 21 -0.98 4.77 -3.04
C LEU A 21 -1.50 3.58 -3.82
N LEU A 22 -2.61 2.98 -3.36
CA LEU A 22 -3.20 1.88 -4.09
C LEU A 22 -3.62 2.31 -5.48
N VAL A 23 -4.24 3.48 -5.59
CA VAL A 23 -4.65 4.00 -6.90
C VAL A 23 -3.43 4.21 -7.79
N LYS A 24 -2.37 4.79 -7.25
CA LYS A 24 -1.16 5.06 -8.03
C LYS A 24 -0.47 3.79 -8.48
N ASN A 25 -0.71 2.69 -7.79
CA ASN A 25 -0.13 1.40 -8.15
C ASN A 25 -1.12 0.51 -8.89
N ASN A 26 -2.21 1.08 -9.38
CA ASN A 26 -3.19 0.39 -10.21
C ASN A 26 -3.89 -0.76 -9.50
N ILE A 27 -4.04 -0.63 -8.20
CA ILE A 27 -4.77 -1.63 -7.42
C ILE A 27 -6.21 -1.15 -7.32
N GLU A 28 -7.08 -1.78 -8.10
CA GLU A 28 -8.47 -1.33 -8.20
C GLU A 28 -9.34 -1.91 -7.10
N ASN A 29 -8.96 -3.06 -6.58
CA ASN A 29 -9.79 -3.76 -5.62
C ASN A 29 -8.99 -3.97 -4.33
N PRO A 30 -9.15 -3.09 -3.35
CA PRO A 30 -8.35 -3.20 -2.12
C PRO A 30 -8.65 -4.45 -1.32
N ASP A 31 -9.79 -5.11 -1.57
CA ASP A 31 -10.09 -6.35 -0.89
C ASP A 31 -9.19 -7.50 -1.30
N MET A 32 -8.46 -7.34 -2.40
CA MET A 32 -7.62 -8.40 -2.94
C MET A 32 -6.17 -8.26 -2.52
N VAL A 33 -5.88 -7.34 -1.61
CA VAL A 33 -4.51 -7.10 -1.22
C VAL A 33 -4.44 -6.87 0.29
N ALA A 34 -3.43 -7.47 0.92
CA ALA A 34 -3.08 -7.12 2.28
C ALA A 34 -1.94 -6.10 2.22
N VAL A 35 -2.00 -5.10 3.06
CA VAL A 35 -1.03 -4.01 3.06
C VAL A 35 -0.29 -3.99 4.37
N GLN A 36 1.04 -4.05 4.29
CA GLN A 36 1.88 -3.85 5.46
C GLN A 36 2.59 -2.51 5.34
N LEU A 37 2.59 -1.78 6.43
CA LEU A 37 3.32 -0.52 6.53
C LEU A 37 4.37 -0.70 7.60
N ASN A 38 5.63 -0.66 7.19
CA ASN A 38 6.77 -0.86 8.10
C ASN A 38 6.62 -2.16 8.90
N GLY A 39 6.15 -3.20 8.23
CA GLY A 39 6.06 -4.53 8.82
C GLY A 39 4.76 -4.83 9.54
N GLU A 40 3.83 -3.90 9.60
CA GLU A 40 2.58 -4.10 10.32
C GLU A 40 1.40 -4.00 9.36
N PHE A 41 0.45 -4.91 9.50
CA PHE A 41 -0.75 -4.86 8.66
C PHE A 41 -1.61 -3.67 9.00
N VAL A 42 -2.15 -3.04 7.96
CA VAL A 42 -3.09 -1.92 8.10
C VAL A 42 -4.45 -2.39 7.62
N GLN A 43 -5.48 -2.14 8.41
CA GLN A 43 -6.83 -2.53 8.04
C GLN A 43 -7.36 -1.61 6.94
N ILE A 44 -8.19 -2.18 6.07
CA ILE A 44 -8.70 -1.44 4.92
C ILE A 44 -9.46 -0.18 5.36
N GLU A 45 -10.13 -0.25 6.51
CA GLU A 45 -10.87 0.90 7.04
C GLU A 45 -9.96 2.06 7.41
N GLU A 46 -8.67 1.79 7.57
CA GLU A 46 -7.70 2.81 7.98
C GLU A 46 -6.88 3.35 6.83
N PHE A 47 -7.08 2.85 5.62
CA PHE A 47 -6.24 3.25 4.49
C PHE A 47 -6.32 4.76 4.24
N SER A 48 -7.52 5.33 4.28
CA SER A 48 -7.68 6.75 3.96
C SER A 48 -7.15 7.67 5.05
N SER A 49 -6.98 7.17 6.26
CA SER A 49 -6.46 7.96 7.36
C SER A 49 -4.99 7.70 7.64
N THR A 50 -4.36 6.79 6.90
CA THR A 50 -2.95 6.47 7.09
C THR A 50 -2.11 7.26 6.11
N ASN A 51 -1.52 8.35 6.60
CA ASN A 51 -0.68 9.20 5.79
C ASN A 51 0.74 8.66 5.78
N LEU A 52 1.32 8.59 4.60
CA LEU A 52 2.66 8.04 4.43
C LEU A 52 3.72 9.10 4.72
N LYS A 53 4.87 8.64 5.13
CA LYS A 53 6.00 9.50 5.47
C LYS A 53 7.20 9.10 4.64
N ASP A 54 8.13 10.01 4.55
CA ASP A 54 9.38 9.76 3.84
C ASP A 54 10.05 8.50 4.41
N ASN A 55 10.50 7.63 3.52
CA ASN A 55 11.19 6.38 3.82
C ASN A 55 10.29 5.27 4.40
N ASP A 56 8.98 5.44 4.37
CA ASP A 56 8.09 4.36 4.77
C ASP A 56 8.27 3.16 3.82
N ILE A 57 8.10 1.97 4.39
CA ILE A 57 8.20 0.72 3.64
C ILE A 57 6.82 0.10 3.58
N ILE A 58 6.31 -0.07 2.38
CA ILE A 58 4.99 -0.62 2.13
C ILE A 58 5.14 -1.92 1.36
N ASP A 59 4.46 -2.95 1.81
CA ASP A 59 4.42 -4.21 1.08
C ASP A 59 2.97 -4.56 0.77
N PHE A 60 2.72 -4.84 -0.49
CA PHE A 60 1.43 -5.32 -0.97
C PHE A 60 1.53 -6.83 -1.15
N LEU A 61 0.63 -7.56 -0.47
CA LEU A 61 0.57 -9.01 -0.57
C LEU A 61 -0.75 -9.35 -1.24
N PHE A 62 -0.67 -9.82 -2.46
CA PHE A 62 -1.86 -10.07 -3.26
C PHE A 62 -2.39 -11.46 -3.00
N PHE A 63 -3.71 -11.56 -2.82
CA PHE A 63 -4.36 -12.85 -2.68
C PHE A 63 -4.62 -13.41 -4.06
N MET A 64 -4.39 -14.71 -4.21
CA MET A 64 -4.71 -15.39 -5.44
C MET A 64 -6.20 -15.63 -5.48
N GLY A 65 -6.81 -15.19 -6.51
CA GLY A 65 -8.23 -15.39 -6.64
C GLY A 65 -8.55 -16.86 -6.73
N GLY A 66 -9.70 -17.22 -6.30
CA GLY A 66 -10.12 -18.56 -6.35
C GLY A 66 -9.38 -19.43 -5.41
N GLY A 67 -8.63 -18.84 -4.69
CA GLY A 67 -7.88 -19.54 -3.78
C GLY A 67 -7.01 -20.44 -4.36
N LEU A 68 -6.82 -20.50 -4.97
CA LEU A 68 -6.06 -21.26 -5.35
C LEU A 68 -5.58 -22.10 -4.70
N PHE A 69 -5.75 -22.23 -4.50
CA PHE A 69 -5.10 -23.20 -3.86
C PHE A 69 -5.93 -23.93 -3.08
#